data_d5752bc47090d3d8a17b50dd5baefbec
#
_entry.id   d5752bc47090d3d8a17b50dd5baefbec
#
_cell.length_a   1.000
_cell.length_b   1.000
_cell.length_c   1.000
_cell.angle_alpha   90.00
_cell.angle_beta   90.00
_cell.angle_gamma   90.00
#
_symmetry.space_group_name_H-M   'P 1'
#
loop_
_entity.id
_entity.type
_entity.pdbx_description
1 polymer ?
#
loop_
_entity_poly.entity_id
_entity_poly.type
_entity_poly.pdbx_seq_one_letter_code
_entity_poly.pdbx_strand_id
1 'polypeptide(L)'
;MTPRYFKEYLARYTYAKDGSWCYEDGCVYRGLALLHDQQPQEIWRDELLRLIGPQVGEDGALAGYTQDEFNIDHILAGRVLFFLEKPAPGAHWSLAIEHLAGQLTRHPRTDGGNYWHKKRYPQQVWLDGLYMGLPFQIEYGLSRNRPDLVDDALAQLNRALDLTHVAATGLYAHAIDEARAQDWADPQTGLSRAHWARALGWLAMALVDVTGLIGPEKAASSGLPERASALLTRIAALARPQSGLWLQVIDQPELSGNYEESSASAMFAYALMKAARLGLGHQFAAPGLKALASLETTQLYAGDDGIVRLQNVCEMAGLGGFGSRLRDGSPAYYLSEPLRPDDHKGTGALMMAYAERLASASAEARRAAS
;
A
#
# COMPACT_ATOMS: atom_id res chain seq x y z
N MET A 1 3.33 -16.82 -17.04
CA MET A 1 4.47 -15.85 -17.10
C MET A 1 4.76 -15.28 -15.71
N THR A 2 3.82 -14.75 -15.01
CA THR A 2 3.99 -13.99 -13.75
C THR A 2 4.67 -14.76 -12.60
N PRO A 3 4.33 -16.02 -12.26
CA PRO A 3 5.08 -16.75 -11.23
C PRO A 3 6.55 -16.96 -11.56
N ARG A 4 6.89 -17.16 -12.85
CA ARG A 4 8.28 -17.23 -13.31
C ARG A 4 9.00 -15.92 -13.10
N TYR A 5 8.37 -14.79 -13.47
CA TYR A 5 8.92 -13.46 -13.23
C TYR A 5 9.20 -13.23 -11.73
N PHE A 6 8.29 -13.60 -10.82
CA PHE A 6 8.52 -13.45 -9.38
C PHE A 6 9.73 -14.26 -8.90
N LYS A 7 9.88 -15.51 -9.35
CA LYS A 7 11.05 -16.34 -9.00
C LYS A 7 12.36 -15.74 -9.55
N GLU A 8 12.37 -15.24 -10.77
CA GLU A 8 13.52 -14.56 -11.37
C GLU A 8 13.85 -13.24 -10.66
N TYR A 9 12.84 -12.46 -10.26
CA TYR A 9 13.02 -11.26 -9.45
C TYR A 9 13.64 -11.58 -8.09
N LEU A 10 13.14 -12.58 -7.37
CA LEU A 10 13.64 -12.99 -6.05
C LEU A 10 15.07 -13.54 -6.10
N ALA A 11 15.44 -14.21 -7.20
CA ALA A 11 16.81 -14.71 -7.39
C ALA A 11 17.85 -13.59 -7.53
N ARG A 12 17.45 -12.39 -7.99
CA ARG A 12 18.30 -11.19 -8.11
C ARG A 12 17.94 -10.08 -7.12
N TYR A 13 17.21 -10.43 -6.07
CA TYR A 13 16.73 -9.47 -5.08
C TYR A 13 17.88 -8.72 -4.40
N THR A 14 17.74 -7.43 -4.29
CA THR A 14 18.60 -6.56 -3.50
C THR A 14 17.74 -5.73 -2.56
N TYR A 15 18.13 -5.61 -1.30
CA TYR A 15 17.38 -4.79 -0.35
C TYR A 15 17.33 -3.32 -0.77
N ALA A 16 16.20 -2.69 -0.52
CA ALA A 16 15.99 -1.28 -0.91
C ALA A 16 16.91 -0.30 -0.15
N LYS A 17 17.31 -0.65 1.08
CA LYS A 17 18.16 0.18 1.95
C LYS A 17 19.29 -0.64 2.58
N ASP A 18 20.04 -1.33 1.76
CA ASP A 18 21.23 -2.10 2.17
C ASP A 18 20.97 -3.04 3.37
N GLY A 19 19.78 -3.63 3.42
CA GLY A 19 19.38 -4.54 4.50
C GLY A 19 18.74 -3.87 5.72
N SER A 20 18.65 -2.55 5.77
CA SER A 20 17.90 -1.86 6.81
C SER A 20 16.40 -2.06 6.65
N TRP A 21 15.70 -2.20 7.76
CA TRP A 21 14.24 -2.35 7.82
C TRP A 21 13.53 -1.18 7.13
N CYS A 22 12.71 -1.45 6.13
CA CYS A 22 12.00 -0.43 5.38
C CYS A 22 10.68 -0.95 4.76
N TYR A 23 9.81 0.00 4.36
CA TYR A 23 8.52 -0.35 3.79
C TYR A 23 8.62 -0.89 2.35
N GLU A 24 9.64 -0.50 1.62
CA GLU A 24 9.87 -0.95 0.24
C GLU A 24 10.01 -2.48 0.22
N ASP A 25 10.91 -3.02 1.04
CA ASP A 25 11.05 -4.48 1.22
C ASP A 25 9.76 -5.09 1.78
N GLY A 26 9.10 -4.38 2.71
CA GLY A 26 7.81 -4.77 3.29
C GLY A 26 6.70 -5.00 2.27
N CYS A 27 6.70 -4.27 1.13
CA CYS A 27 5.76 -4.50 0.04
C CYS A 27 5.95 -5.90 -0.56
N VAL A 28 7.19 -6.31 -0.78
CA VAL A 28 7.53 -7.65 -1.30
C VAL A 28 7.20 -8.73 -0.26
N TYR A 29 7.53 -8.51 1.01
CA TYR A 29 7.21 -9.44 2.10
C TYR A 29 5.71 -9.69 2.20
N ARG A 30 4.90 -8.63 2.10
CA ARG A 30 3.44 -8.77 2.09
C ARG A 30 2.96 -9.55 0.88
N GLY A 31 3.52 -9.30 -0.30
CA GLY A 31 3.25 -10.06 -1.51
C GLY A 31 3.54 -11.55 -1.35
N LEU A 32 4.71 -11.90 -0.79
CA LEU A 32 5.12 -13.28 -0.55
C LEU A 32 4.21 -14.00 0.45
N ALA A 33 3.81 -13.34 1.53
CA ALA A 33 2.88 -13.91 2.50
C ALA A 33 1.53 -14.25 1.87
N LEU A 34 0.97 -13.31 1.08
CA LEU A 34 -0.31 -13.54 0.40
C LEU A 34 -0.22 -14.61 -0.69
N LEU A 35 0.90 -14.72 -1.41
CA LEU A 35 1.16 -15.80 -2.35
C LEU A 35 1.22 -17.15 -1.66
N HIS A 36 1.89 -17.24 -0.50
CA HIS A 36 1.93 -18.47 0.28
C HIS A 36 0.55 -18.90 0.77
N ASP A 37 -0.29 -17.98 1.22
CA ASP A 37 -1.67 -18.29 1.63
C ASP A 37 -2.49 -18.95 0.51
N GLN A 38 -2.18 -18.64 -0.75
CA GLN A 38 -2.88 -19.22 -1.91
C GLN A 38 -2.16 -20.45 -2.51
N GLN A 39 -0.86 -20.55 -2.35
CA GLN A 39 -0.01 -21.57 -2.91
C GLN A 39 1.03 -22.07 -1.88
N PRO A 40 0.60 -22.74 -0.79
CA PRO A 40 1.48 -23.09 0.32
C PRO A 40 2.59 -24.12 -0.02
N GLN A 41 2.47 -24.83 -1.16
CA GLN A 41 3.47 -25.76 -1.65
C GLN A 41 4.61 -25.10 -2.44
N GLU A 42 4.46 -23.79 -2.77
CA GLU A 42 5.47 -23.04 -3.51
C GLU A 42 6.53 -22.40 -2.56
N ILE A 43 7.57 -21.86 -3.16
CA ILE A 43 8.76 -21.33 -2.44
C ILE A 43 8.51 -20.05 -1.64
N TRP A 44 7.30 -19.48 -1.67
CA TRP A 44 7.05 -18.11 -1.22
C TRP A 44 7.38 -17.86 0.25
N ARG A 45 7.08 -18.83 1.12
CA ARG A 45 7.41 -18.74 2.55
C ARG A 45 8.91 -18.84 2.81
N ASP A 46 9.61 -19.71 2.10
CA ASP A 46 11.04 -19.88 2.25
C ASP A 46 11.79 -18.63 1.77
N GLU A 47 11.36 -18.06 0.65
CA GLU A 47 11.87 -16.78 0.16
C GLU A 47 11.59 -15.63 1.13
N LEU A 48 10.37 -15.57 1.71
CA LEU A 48 10.06 -14.59 2.75
C LEU A 48 11.03 -14.71 3.94
N LEU A 49 11.24 -15.93 4.45
CA LEU A 49 12.14 -16.17 5.58
C LEU A 49 13.60 -15.85 5.22
N ARG A 50 14.04 -16.16 4.01
CA ARG A 50 15.37 -15.81 3.50
C ARG A 50 15.62 -14.30 3.50
N LEU A 51 14.59 -13.52 3.14
CA LEU A 51 14.70 -12.06 3.03
C LEU A 51 14.54 -11.37 4.39
N ILE A 52 13.54 -11.74 5.18
CA ILE A 52 13.26 -11.05 6.44
C ILE A 52 14.15 -11.50 7.61
N GLY A 53 14.58 -12.75 7.57
CA GLY A 53 15.38 -13.33 8.67
C GLY A 53 16.60 -12.50 9.08
N PRO A 54 17.43 -12.03 8.12
CA PRO A 54 18.59 -11.18 8.46
C PRO A 54 18.24 -9.80 9.03
N GLN A 55 16.99 -9.35 8.88
CA GLN A 55 16.54 -8.04 9.33
C GLN A 55 15.93 -8.05 10.75
N VAL A 56 15.69 -9.23 11.34
CA VAL A 56 15.08 -9.37 12.68
C VAL A 56 15.99 -10.16 13.60
N GLY A 57 16.51 -9.49 14.62
CA GLY A 57 17.37 -10.11 15.63
C GLY A 57 16.60 -11.02 16.60
N GLU A 58 17.31 -11.89 17.30
CA GLU A 58 16.76 -12.81 18.32
C GLU A 58 16.05 -12.08 19.46
N ASP A 59 16.42 -10.84 19.72
CA ASP A 59 15.81 -9.92 20.70
C ASP A 59 14.64 -9.10 20.13
N GLY A 60 14.27 -9.34 18.86
CA GLY A 60 13.24 -8.58 18.14
C GLY A 60 13.68 -7.22 17.62
N ALA A 61 14.99 -6.89 17.74
CA ALA A 61 15.52 -5.67 17.13
C ALA A 61 15.44 -5.76 15.60
N LEU A 62 15.12 -4.62 14.97
CA LEU A 62 14.99 -4.52 13.52
C LEU A 62 16.21 -3.79 12.94
N ALA A 63 16.82 -4.34 11.92
CA ALA A 63 18.06 -3.82 11.33
C ALA A 63 17.90 -2.36 10.88
N GLY A 64 18.73 -1.46 11.40
CA GLY A 64 18.74 -0.03 11.07
C GLY A 64 17.47 0.75 11.44
N TYR A 65 16.56 0.15 12.22
CA TYR A 65 15.32 0.81 12.66
C TYR A 65 15.48 1.41 14.06
N THR A 66 14.90 2.59 14.22
CA THR A 66 14.77 3.25 15.53
C THR A 66 13.36 3.82 15.70
N GLN A 67 12.72 3.54 16.85
CA GLN A 67 11.37 4.05 17.14
C GLN A 67 11.29 5.59 17.11
N ASP A 68 12.33 6.28 17.59
CA ASP A 68 12.33 7.73 17.78
C ASP A 68 12.49 8.53 16.48
N GLU A 69 12.73 7.85 15.35
CA GLU A 69 12.58 8.44 14.02
C GLU A 69 11.12 8.79 13.72
N PHE A 70 10.18 8.09 14.36
CA PHE A 70 8.75 8.22 14.14
C PHE A 70 8.41 8.32 12.64
N ASN A 71 8.89 7.34 11.88
CA ASN A 71 8.58 7.18 10.48
C ASN A 71 7.49 6.10 10.35
N ILE A 72 6.27 6.51 9.97
CA ILE A 72 5.13 5.59 9.90
C ILE A 72 5.33 4.52 8.82
N ASP A 73 6.14 4.80 7.78
CA ASP A 73 6.36 3.87 6.67
C ASP A 73 7.02 2.58 7.15
N HIS A 74 7.92 2.66 8.14
CA HIS A 74 8.61 1.48 8.68
C HIS A 74 7.68 0.44 9.33
N ILE A 75 6.45 0.83 9.67
CA ILE A 75 5.46 -0.06 10.30
C ILE A 75 4.91 -1.09 9.31
N LEU A 76 4.80 -0.74 8.02
CA LEU A 76 4.20 -1.61 7.00
C LEU A 76 4.83 -3.02 6.97
N ALA A 77 6.16 -3.07 6.97
CA ALA A 77 6.88 -4.36 6.89
C ALA A 77 6.56 -5.28 8.09
N GLY A 78 6.17 -4.70 9.23
CA GLY A 78 5.75 -5.44 10.42
C GLY A 78 4.47 -6.26 10.25
N ARG A 79 3.64 -5.98 9.26
CA ARG A 79 2.42 -6.76 9.01
C ARG A 79 2.70 -8.23 8.71
N VAL A 80 3.84 -8.55 8.10
CA VAL A 80 4.20 -9.93 7.80
C VAL A 80 4.64 -10.71 9.04
N LEU A 81 5.04 -10.03 10.11
CA LEU A 81 5.43 -10.68 11.36
C LEU A 81 4.25 -11.44 11.99
N PHE A 82 3.02 -10.93 11.88
CA PHE A 82 1.81 -11.66 12.32
C PHE A 82 1.58 -12.95 11.54
N PHE A 83 1.95 -12.98 10.26
CA PHE A 83 1.91 -14.18 9.44
C PHE A 83 2.96 -15.20 9.91
N LEU A 84 4.18 -14.75 10.25
CA LEU A 84 5.27 -15.61 10.70
C LEU A 84 5.11 -16.11 12.15
N GLU A 85 4.45 -15.33 13.01
CA GLU A 85 4.16 -15.68 14.40
C GLU A 85 3.20 -16.88 14.52
N LYS A 86 2.24 -17.04 13.61
CA LYS A 86 1.14 -18.03 13.71
C LYS A 86 1.59 -19.50 13.73
N PRO A 87 2.48 -20.01 12.84
CA PRO A 87 2.76 -21.43 12.75
C PRO A 87 3.75 -21.94 13.80
N ALA A 88 4.58 -21.07 14.37
CA ALA A 88 5.50 -21.36 15.46
C ALA A 88 5.75 -20.05 16.19
N PRO A 89 5.17 -19.83 17.38
CA PRO A 89 5.45 -18.63 18.14
C PRO A 89 6.95 -18.56 18.43
N GLY A 90 7.69 -17.96 17.54
CA GLY A 90 9.09 -17.59 17.74
C GLY A 90 9.11 -16.32 18.57
N ALA A 91 9.78 -16.34 19.71
CA ALA A 91 9.83 -15.19 20.61
C ALA A 91 10.26 -13.90 19.88
N HIS A 92 11.20 -13.99 18.93
CA HIS A 92 11.73 -12.82 18.20
C HIS A 92 10.68 -12.14 17.28
N TRP A 93 9.76 -12.89 16.63
CA TRP A 93 8.70 -12.27 15.83
C TRP A 93 7.74 -11.47 16.71
N SER A 94 7.32 -12.04 17.84
CA SER A 94 6.50 -11.34 18.83
C SER A 94 7.20 -10.09 19.38
N LEU A 95 8.48 -10.19 19.73
CA LEU A 95 9.26 -9.04 20.22
C LEU A 95 9.38 -7.95 19.18
N ALA A 96 9.57 -8.28 17.90
CA ALA A 96 9.61 -7.32 16.80
C ALA A 96 8.25 -6.64 16.60
N ILE A 97 7.13 -7.37 16.70
CA ILE A 97 5.77 -6.79 16.69
C ILE A 97 5.61 -5.79 17.83
N GLU A 98 5.98 -6.15 19.06
CA GLU A 98 5.90 -5.25 20.23
C GLU A 98 6.80 -4.02 20.04
N HIS A 99 7.98 -4.20 19.42
CA HIS A 99 8.89 -3.09 19.13
C HIS A 99 8.24 -2.06 18.16
N LEU A 100 7.60 -2.53 17.10
CA LEU A 100 6.87 -1.65 16.15
C LEU A 100 5.62 -1.03 16.80
N ALA A 101 4.85 -1.78 17.57
CA ALA A 101 3.70 -1.27 18.31
C ALA A 101 4.10 -0.18 19.32
N GLY A 102 5.28 -0.31 19.95
CA GLY A 102 5.87 0.70 20.82
C GLY A 102 6.11 2.05 20.13
N GLN A 103 6.46 2.07 18.84
CA GLN A 103 6.50 3.32 18.08
C GLN A 103 5.11 3.96 18.00
N LEU A 104 4.07 3.20 17.60
CA LEU A 104 2.72 3.73 17.41
C LEU A 104 2.13 4.30 18.70
N THR A 105 2.44 3.70 19.85
CA THR A 105 1.98 4.20 21.16
C THR A 105 2.49 5.62 21.44
N ARG A 106 3.68 5.98 20.94
CA ARG A 106 4.34 7.26 21.17
C ARG A 106 4.37 8.16 19.93
N HIS A 107 3.84 7.66 18.80
CA HIS A 107 3.91 8.37 17.52
C HIS A 107 3.20 9.73 17.62
N PRO A 108 3.85 10.83 17.19
CA PRO A 108 3.22 12.15 17.20
C PRO A 108 1.91 12.16 16.42
N ARG A 109 0.95 12.93 16.92
CA ARG A 109 -0.37 13.10 16.28
C ARG A 109 -0.61 14.56 15.94
N THR A 110 -1.43 14.76 14.90
CA THR A 110 -1.99 16.07 14.59
C THR A 110 -2.95 16.51 15.69
N ASP A 111 -3.32 17.77 15.73
CA ASP A 111 -4.31 18.29 16.68
C ASP A 111 -5.65 17.56 16.54
N GLY A 112 -5.94 17.06 15.34
CA GLY A 112 -7.09 16.23 15.06
C GLY A 112 -6.97 14.76 15.47
N GLY A 113 -5.81 14.28 15.85
CA GLY A 113 -5.58 12.93 16.37
C GLY A 113 -5.02 11.91 15.38
N ASN A 114 -4.83 12.24 14.10
CA ASN A 114 -4.14 11.38 13.15
C ASN A 114 -2.64 11.30 13.43
N TYR A 115 -2.01 10.17 13.16
CA TYR A 115 -0.55 10.09 13.16
C TYR A 115 0.05 11.06 12.14
N TRP A 116 1.11 11.77 12.54
CA TRP A 116 1.98 12.43 11.56
C TRP A 116 2.55 11.39 10.61
N HIS A 117 2.69 11.76 9.34
CA HIS A 117 3.33 10.84 8.41
C HIS A 117 4.77 10.50 8.84
N LYS A 118 5.52 11.51 9.29
CA LYS A 118 6.88 11.35 9.88
C LYS A 118 7.15 12.47 10.85
N LYS A 119 8.04 12.25 11.82
CA LYS A 119 8.49 13.30 12.74
C LYS A 119 8.95 14.57 12.02
N ARG A 120 9.62 14.42 10.88
CA ARG A 120 10.07 15.55 10.04
C ARG A 120 8.96 16.25 9.25
N TYR A 121 7.75 15.74 9.28
CA TYR A 121 6.56 16.29 8.62
C TYR A 121 5.46 16.55 9.66
N PRO A 122 5.69 17.52 10.59
CA PRO A 122 4.74 17.77 11.67
C PRO A 122 3.39 18.21 11.11
N GLN A 123 2.30 17.79 11.76
CA GLN A 123 0.91 18.08 11.43
C GLN A 123 0.46 17.62 10.02
N GLN A 124 1.21 16.72 9.37
CA GLN A 124 0.87 16.24 8.03
C GLN A 124 0.31 14.83 8.06
N VAL A 125 -0.81 14.63 7.38
CA VAL A 125 -1.44 13.32 7.13
C VAL A 125 -1.35 13.04 5.64
N TRP A 126 -0.71 11.93 5.27
CA TRP A 126 -0.57 11.48 3.89
C TRP A 126 -1.34 10.17 3.69
N LEU A 127 -1.93 9.97 2.52
CA LEU A 127 -2.65 8.74 2.19
C LEU A 127 -1.76 7.50 2.35
N ASP A 128 -0.48 7.63 2.04
CA ASP A 128 0.54 6.59 2.22
C ASP A 128 0.56 6.08 3.66
N GLY A 129 0.63 6.99 4.63
CA GLY A 129 0.68 6.68 6.07
C GLY A 129 -0.52 5.87 6.55
N LEU A 130 -1.69 6.03 5.92
CA LEU A 130 -2.89 5.29 6.27
C LEU A 130 -2.73 3.79 5.99
N TYR A 131 -2.05 3.42 4.90
CA TYR A 131 -1.73 2.02 4.61
C TYR A 131 -0.53 1.52 5.41
N MET A 132 0.46 2.39 5.64
CA MET A 132 1.68 2.02 6.35
C MET A 132 1.42 1.62 7.80
N GLY A 133 0.61 2.40 8.53
CA GLY A 133 0.42 2.23 9.97
C GLY A 133 -0.87 1.55 10.40
N LEU A 134 -2.01 1.95 9.82
CA LEU A 134 -3.31 1.58 10.39
C LEU A 134 -3.67 0.09 10.28
N PRO A 135 -3.40 -0.61 9.15
CA PRO A 135 -3.63 -2.05 9.09
C PRO A 135 -2.78 -2.84 10.11
N PHE A 136 -1.53 -2.43 10.34
CA PHE A 136 -0.70 -3.05 11.39
C PHE A 136 -1.30 -2.83 12.78
N GLN A 137 -1.74 -1.60 13.10
CA GLN A 137 -2.37 -1.29 14.38
C GLN A 137 -3.62 -2.12 14.62
N ILE A 138 -4.43 -2.35 13.57
CA ILE A 138 -5.63 -3.20 13.65
C ILE A 138 -5.23 -4.66 13.88
N GLU A 139 -4.28 -5.20 13.10
CA GLU A 139 -3.77 -6.57 13.27
C GLU A 139 -3.21 -6.76 14.68
N TYR A 140 -2.48 -5.79 15.22
CA TYR A 140 -1.98 -5.78 16.58
C TYR A 140 -3.13 -5.77 17.61
N GLY A 141 -4.07 -4.85 17.46
CA GLY A 141 -5.25 -4.75 18.34
C GLY A 141 -6.06 -6.05 18.39
N LEU A 142 -6.28 -6.68 17.24
CA LEU A 142 -6.99 -7.97 17.15
C LEU A 142 -6.17 -9.11 17.77
N SER A 143 -4.87 -9.19 17.51
CA SER A 143 -4.01 -10.27 18.03
C SER A 143 -3.74 -10.17 19.54
N ARG A 144 -3.81 -8.97 20.11
CA ARG A 144 -3.54 -8.69 21.53
C ARG A 144 -4.82 -8.38 22.34
N ASN A 145 -6.01 -8.58 21.74
CA ASN A 145 -7.33 -8.28 22.36
C ASN A 145 -7.42 -6.84 22.89
N ARG A 146 -7.01 -5.87 22.04
CA ARG A 146 -7.02 -4.43 22.30
C ARG A 146 -8.00 -3.73 21.34
N PRO A 147 -9.33 -3.82 21.59
CA PRO A 147 -10.33 -3.21 20.71
C PRO A 147 -10.21 -1.69 20.64
N ASP A 148 -9.68 -1.05 21.68
CA ASP A 148 -9.38 0.39 21.72
C ASP A 148 -8.42 0.82 20.60
N LEU A 149 -7.43 0.01 20.27
CA LEU A 149 -6.49 0.28 19.17
C LEU A 149 -7.13 0.10 17.80
N VAL A 150 -8.06 -0.86 17.70
CA VAL A 150 -8.85 -1.03 16.47
C VAL A 150 -9.76 0.18 16.24
N ASP A 151 -10.45 0.64 17.30
CA ASP A 151 -11.34 1.80 17.21
C ASP A 151 -10.58 3.10 16.91
N ASP A 152 -9.41 3.29 17.52
CA ASP A 152 -8.53 4.43 17.22
C ASP A 152 -8.08 4.42 15.75
N ALA A 153 -7.66 3.27 15.21
CA ALA A 153 -7.25 3.18 13.80
C ALA A 153 -8.42 3.50 12.84
N LEU A 154 -9.63 3.04 13.16
CA LEU A 154 -10.84 3.36 12.38
C LEU A 154 -11.20 4.84 12.46
N ALA A 155 -11.08 5.46 13.63
CA ALA A 155 -11.31 6.89 13.81
C ALA A 155 -10.31 7.71 12.98
N GLN A 156 -9.01 7.35 13.03
CA GLN A 156 -7.97 7.99 12.21
C GLN A 156 -8.25 7.87 10.71
N LEU A 157 -8.62 6.66 10.24
CA LEU A 157 -8.90 6.44 8.82
C LEU A 157 -10.09 7.27 8.36
N ASN A 158 -11.22 7.24 9.08
CA ASN A 158 -12.41 8.03 8.74
C ASN A 158 -12.11 9.52 8.74
N ARG A 159 -11.40 10.02 9.76
CA ARG A 159 -11.01 11.43 9.82
C ARG A 159 -10.12 11.83 8.63
N ALA A 160 -9.13 11.02 8.28
CA ALA A 160 -8.27 11.30 7.14
C ALA A 160 -9.07 11.34 5.83
N LEU A 161 -10.06 10.46 5.67
CA LEU A 161 -10.97 10.48 4.52
C LEU A 161 -11.79 11.78 4.48
N ASP A 162 -12.29 12.25 5.62
CA ASP A 162 -13.03 13.52 5.67
C ASP A 162 -12.13 14.72 5.31
N LEU A 163 -10.89 14.72 5.81
CA LEU A 163 -9.94 15.82 5.62
C LEU A 163 -9.37 15.90 4.21
N THR A 164 -9.15 14.76 3.53
CA THR A 164 -8.45 14.71 2.24
C THR A 164 -9.39 14.58 1.03
N HIS A 165 -10.70 14.42 1.24
CA HIS A 165 -11.68 14.28 0.16
C HIS A 165 -11.82 15.56 -0.65
N VAL A 166 -11.73 15.46 -1.98
CA VAL A 166 -11.92 16.53 -2.94
C VAL A 166 -13.25 16.33 -3.66
N ALA A 167 -14.29 16.99 -3.19
CA ALA A 167 -15.66 16.79 -3.70
C ALA A 167 -15.80 17.01 -5.21
N ALA A 168 -15.04 17.96 -5.78
CA ALA A 168 -15.08 18.28 -7.21
C ALA A 168 -14.62 17.11 -8.10
N THR A 169 -13.73 16.26 -7.63
CA THR A 169 -13.18 15.12 -8.38
C THR A 169 -13.71 13.77 -7.92
N GLY A 170 -14.25 13.70 -6.70
CA GLY A 170 -14.60 12.45 -6.03
C GLY A 170 -13.38 11.61 -5.62
N LEU A 171 -12.20 12.22 -5.60
CA LEU A 171 -10.92 11.62 -5.22
C LEU A 171 -10.43 12.19 -3.88
N TYR A 172 -9.25 11.78 -3.47
CA TYR A 172 -8.59 12.24 -2.26
C TYR A 172 -7.24 12.90 -2.60
N ALA A 173 -6.93 14.03 -1.99
CA ALA A 173 -5.63 14.66 -2.12
C ALA A 173 -4.53 13.75 -1.55
N HIS A 174 -3.31 13.78 -2.10
CA HIS A 174 -2.19 12.95 -1.63
C HIS A 174 -1.94 13.16 -0.12
N ALA A 175 -2.04 14.40 0.33
CA ALA A 175 -1.86 14.74 1.74
C ALA A 175 -2.62 16.01 2.13
N ILE A 176 -2.74 16.19 3.44
CA ILE A 176 -3.13 17.46 4.09
C ILE A 176 -2.05 17.88 5.07
N ASP A 177 -1.75 19.16 5.12
CA ASP A 177 -1.06 19.83 6.21
C ASP A 177 -2.10 20.54 7.08
N GLU A 178 -2.43 19.98 8.24
CA GLU A 178 -3.43 20.56 9.15
C GLU A 178 -2.98 21.94 9.68
N ALA A 179 -1.67 22.20 9.74
CA ALA A 179 -1.10 23.50 10.13
C ALA A 179 -1.13 24.54 9.00
N ARG A 180 -1.31 24.10 7.73
CA ARG A 180 -1.28 24.96 6.53
C ARG A 180 -0.02 25.81 6.39
N ALA A 181 1.11 25.26 6.83
CA ALA A 181 2.39 25.93 6.88
C ALA A 181 3.34 25.55 5.73
N GLN A 182 2.96 24.55 4.94
CA GLN A 182 3.83 24.01 3.88
C GLN A 182 3.55 24.69 2.53
N ASP A 183 4.59 24.98 1.75
CA ASP A 183 4.50 25.61 0.43
C ASP A 183 3.73 24.79 -0.61
N TRP A 184 3.68 23.47 -0.43
CA TRP A 184 2.93 22.55 -1.29
C TRP A 184 1.43 22.54 -0.96
N ALA A 185 1.03 22.96 0.22
CA ALA A 185 -0.34 22.93 0.69
C ALA A 185 -1.13 24.14 0.22
N ASP A 186 -2.39 23.93 -0.11
CA ASP A 186 -3.31 25.03 -0.33
C ASP A 186 -3.49 25.83 0.97
N PRO A 187 -3.34 27.15 0.96
CA PRO A 187 -3.35 27.96 2.19
C PRO A 187 -4.73 28.02 2.88
N GLN A 188 -5.80 27.67 2.20
CA GLN A 188 -7.15 27.69 2.77
C GLN A 188 -7.55 26.32 3.29
N THR A 189 -7.25 25.26 2.53
CA THR A 189 -7.67 23.89 2.84
C THR A 189 -6.59 23.03 3.48
N GLY A 190 -5.31 23.33 3.26
CA GLY A 190 -4.17 22.49 3.64
C GLY A 190 -3.91 21.32 2.69
N LEU A 191 -4.70 21.15 1.63
CA LEU A 191 -4.62 20.00 0.73
C LEU A 191 -3.48 20.15 -0.29
N SER A 192 -2.92 19.02 -0.70
CA SER A 192 -2.01 18.95 -1.86
C SER A 192 -2.76 19.13 -3.18
N ARG A 193 -2.03 19.57 -4.24
CA ARG A 193 -2.63 20.15 -5.46
C ARG A 193 -3.11 19.12 -6.48
N ALA A 194 -2.48 17.95 -6.55
CA ALA A 194 -2.76 16.96 -7.60
C ALA A 194 -3.07 15.58 -7.01
N HIS A 195 -3.76 14.76 -7.79
CA HIS A 195 -4.07 13.38 -7.43
C HIS A 195 -3.00 12.42 -7.98
N TRP A 196 -2.03 12.08 -7.14
CA TRP A 196 -1.01 11.10 -7.47
C TRP A 196 -1.57 9.67 -7.36
N ALA A 197 -1.48 8.89 -8.44
CA ALA A 197 -2.12 7.58 -8.51
C ALA A 197 -1.66 6.62 -7.41
N ARG A 198 -0.35 6.58 -7.09
CA ARG A 198 0.15 5.67 -6.04
C ARG A 198 -0.34 6.03 -4.64
N ALA A 199 -0.51 7.31 -4.32
CA ALA A 199 -1.12 7.70 -3.05
C ALA A 199 -2.56 7.19 -2.93
N LEU A 200 -3.35 7.33 -4.00
CA LEU A 200 -4.70 6.74 -4.08
C LEU A 200 -4.67 5.21 -4.05
N GLY A 201 -3.62 4.59 -4.61
CA GLY A 201 -3.37 3.16 -4.52
C GLY A 201 -3.20 2.69 -3.08
N TRP A 202 -2.38 3.39 -2.29
CA TRP A 202 -2.23 3.11 -0.87
C TRP A 202 -3.56 3.25 -0.11
N LEU A 203 -4.32 4.30 -0.38
CA LEU A 203 -5.63 4.48 0.24
C LEU A 203 -6.61 3.36 -0.14
N ALA A 204 -6.68 3.01 -1.42
CA ALA A 204 -7.55 1.92 -1.89
C ALA A 204 -7.20 0.59 -1.21
N MET A 205 -5.90 0.27 -1.10
CA MET A 205 -5.43 -0.92 -0.38
C MET A 205 -5.75 -0.85 1.12
N ALA A 206 -5.58 0.32 1.77
CA ALA A 206 -5.92 0.50 3.17
C ALA A 206 -7.40 0.22 3.42
N LEU A 207 -8.28 0.76 2.61
CA LEU A 207 -9.73 0.60 2.76
C LEU A 207 -10.17 -0.87 2.65
N VAL A 208 -9.70 -1.59 1.63
CA VAL A 208 -10.09 -3.00 1.46
C VAL A 208 -9.42 -3.93 2.48
N ASP A 209 -8.17 -3.63 2.88
CA ASP A 209 -7.47 -4.43 3.90
C ASP A 209 -8.11 -4.25 5.27
N VAL A 210 -8.35 -3.01 5.67
CA VAL A 210 -9.03 -2.70 6.94
C VAL A 210 -10.42 -3.32 6.98
N THR A 211 -11.23 -3.13 5.93
CA THR A 211 -12.57 -3.74 5.84
C THR A 211 -12.53 -5.25 6.02
N GLY A 212 -11.55 -5.91 5.38
CA GLY A 212 -11.38 -7.36 5.52
C GLY A 212 -10.90 -7.81 6.90
N LEU A 213 -10.07 -7.00 7.58
CA LEU A 213 -9.51 -7.32 8.90
C LEU A 213 -10.55 -7.23 10.03
N ILE A 214 -11.39 -6.20 10.02
CA ILE A 214 -12.35 -5.93 11.10
C ILE A 214 -13.60 -6.82 11.05
N GLY A 215 -13.77 -7.56 9.96
CA GLY A 215 -14.93 -8.43 9.75
C GLY A 215 -16.21 -7.69 9.35
N PRO A 216 -17.23 -8.41 8.88
CA PRO A 216 -18.41 -7.80 8.24
C PRO A 216 -19.25 -6.92 9.16
N GLU A 217 -19.45 -7.32 10.40
CA GLU A 217 -20.28 -6.58 11.37
C GLU A 217 -19.66 -5.21 11.70
N LYS A 218 -18.38 -5.20 12.08
CA LYS A 218 -17.68 -3.95 12.41
C LYS A 218 -17.44 -3.10 11.16
N ALA A 219 -17.24 -3.72 10.00
CA ALA A 219 -17.16 -3.01 8.74
C ALA A 219 -18.45 -2.25 8.43
N ALA A 220 -19.60 -2.91 8.53
CA ALA A 220 -20.91 -2.29 8.29
C ALA A 220 -21.16 -1.07 9.19
N SER A 221 -20.75 -1.12 10.45
CA SER A 221 -20.94 0.00 11.39
C SER A 221 -19.89 1.11 11.24
N SER A 222 -18.80 0.87 10.51
CA SER A 222 -17.69 1.83 10.36
C SER A 222 -17.88 2.87 9.24
N GLY A 223 -18.81 2.63 8.29
CA GLY A 223 -18.98 3.42 7.07
C GLY A 223 -17.86 3.25 6.04
N LEU A 224 -16.88 2.38 6.29
CA LEU A 224 -15.76 2.16 5.35
C LEU A 224 -16.18 1.45 4.05
N PRO A 225 -17.11 0.48 4.03
CA PRO A 225 -17.57 -0.16 2.81
C PRO A 225 -18.10 0.84 1.77
N GLU A 226 -18.90 1.80 2.19
CA GLU A 226 -19.48 2.83 1.34
C GLU A 226 -18.40 3.75 0.78
N ARG A 227 -17.46 4.19 1.63
CA ARG A 227 -16.32 5.03 1.23
C ARG A 227 -15.38 4.29 0.28
N ALA A 228 -15.10 3.02 0.54
CA ALA A 228 -14.30 2.16 -0.34
C ALA A 228 -14.99 1.98 -1.70
N SER A 229 -16.29 1.67 -1.72
CA SER A 229 -17.06 1.51 -2.94
C SER A 229 -17.10 2.80 -3.76
N ALA A 230 -17.29 3.96 -3.14
CA ALA A 230 -17.30 5.25 -3.81
C ALA A 230 -15.95 5.55 -4.47
N LEU A 231 -14.83 5.42 -3.72
CA LEU A 231 -13.49 5.62 -4.27
C LEU A 231 -13.19 4.64 -5.40
N LEU A 232 -13.45 3.35 -5.22
CA LEU A 232 -13.15 2.31 -6.23
C LEU A 232 -14.01 2.48 -7.49
N THR A 233 -15.24 2.95 -7.37
CA THR A 233 -16.08 3.32 -8.52
C THR A 233 -15.43 4.47 -9.31
N ARG A 234 -14.94 5.49 -8.60
CA ARG A 234 -14.26 6.61 -9.26
C ARG A 234 -12.93 6.17 -9.90
N ILE A 235 -12.14 5.37 -9.21
CA ILE A 235 -10.89 4.80 -9.75
C ILE A 235 -11.19 3.97 -11.00
N ALA A 236 -12.16 3.07 -10.97
CA ALA A 236 -12.51 2.25 -12.13
C ALA A 236 -12.91 3.08 -13.35
N ALA A 237 -13.63 4.21 -13.14
CA ALA A 237 -14.01 5.12 -14.21
C ALA A 237 -12.83 5.90 -14.82
N LEU A 238 -11.71 6.00 -14.13
CA LEU A 238 -10.49 6.68 -14.61
C LEU A 238 -9.48 5.74 -15.29
N ALA A 239 -9.76 4.44 -15.32
CA ALA A 239 -8.93 3.49 -16.04
C ALA A 239 -8.88 3.82 -17.54
N ARG A 240 -7.69 3.71 -18.15
CA ARG A 240 -7.54 3.88 -19.59
C ARG A 240 -8.38 2.84 -20.35
N PRO A 241 -9.25 3.25 -21.29
CA PRO A 241 -10.17 2.30 -21.94
C PRO A 241 -9.48 1.14 -22.64
N GLN A 242 -8.32 1.38 -23.25
CA GLN A 242 -7.58 0.38 -24.02
C GLN A 242 -6.88 -0.62 -23.10
N SER A 243 -6.03 -0.14 -22.18
CA SER A 243 -5.22 -0.97 -21.30
C SER A 243 -5.92 -1.38 -20.01
N GLY A 244 -6.82 -0.55 -19.47
CA GLY A 244 -7.36 -0.70 -18.11
C GLY A 244 -6.37 -0.31 -17.00
N LEU A 245 -5.24 0.32 -17.37
CA LEU A 245 -4.24 0.85 -16.42
C LEU A 245 -4.52 2.32 -16.10
N TRP A 246 -3.82 2.87 -15.13
CA TRP A 246 -4.01 4.24 -14.65
C TRP A 246 -2.76 5.09 -14.85
N LEU A 247 -2.99 6.37 -15.12
CA LEU A 247 -1.94 7.36 -15.32
C LEU A 247 -1.32 7.80 -13.98
N GLN A 248 -0.08 8.27 -14.01
CA GLN A 248 0.67 8.79 -12.85
C GLN A 248 -0.08 9.93 -12.13
N VAL A 249 -0.60 10.90 -12.89
CA VAL A 249 -1.56 11.91 -12.43
C VAL A 249 -2.93 11.46 -12.94
N ILE A 250 -3.70 10.81 -12.06
CA ILE A 250 -4.77 9.88 -12.44
C ILE A 250 -5.94 10.55 -13.19
N ASP A 251 -6.24 11.81 -12.90
CA ASP A 251 -7.41 12.56 -13.38
C ASP A 251 -7.06 13.59 -14.46
N GLN A 252 -5.84 13.57 -14.99
CA GLN A 252 -5.39 14.51 -16.03
C GLN A 252 -4.88 13.78 -17.28
N PRO A 253 -5.78 13.14 -18.05
CA PRO A 253 -5.39 12.32 -19.22
C PRO A 253 -4.77 13.13 -20.36
N GLU A 254 -5.05 14.45 -20.44
CA GLU A 254 -4.53 15.34 -21.47
C GLU A 254 -3.13 15.90 -21.15
N LEU A 255 -2.60 15.62 -19.96
CA LEU A 255 -1.33 16.15 -19.54
C LEU A 255 -0.18 15.49 -20.32
N SER A 256 0.59 16.31 -21.02
CA SER A 256 1.74 15.84 -21.81
C SER A 256 2.77 15.13 -20.94
N GLY A 257 3.24 13.95 -21.36
CA GLY A 257 4.18 13.14 -20.62
C GLY A 257 3.56 12.31 -19.48
N ASN A 258 2.24 12.37 -19.28
CA ASN A 258 1.56 11.50 -18.32
C ASN A 258 1.55 10.06 -18.85
N TYR A 259 1.99 9.12 -18.02
CA TYR A 259 2.22 7.73 -18.39
C TYR A 259 1.41 6.77 -17.54
N GLU A 260 1.16 5.56 -18.03
CA GLU A 260 0.54 4.47 -17.28
C GLU A 260 1.51 3.96 -16.21
N GLU A 261 1.17 4.18 -14.94
CA GLU A 261 2.04 3.89 -13.80
C GLU A 261 1.73 2.51 -13.23
N SER A 262 2.74 1.63 -13.26
CA SER A 262 2.55 0.21 -12.97
C SER A 262 2.28 -0.10 -11.51
N SER A 263 2.89 0.62 -10.56
CA SER A 263 2.67 0.33 -9.13
C SER A 263 1.26 0.66 -8.68
N ALA A 264 0.76 1.85 -9.03
CA ALA A 264 -0.61 2.25 -8.74
C ALA A 264 -1.62 1.33 -9.44
N SER A 265 -1.35 0.95 -10.70
CA SER A 265 -2.19 0.02 -11.44
C SER A 265 -2.28 -1.36 -10.77
N ALA A 266 -1.17 -1.86 -10.21
CA ALA A 266 -1.15 -3.11 -9.44
C ALA A 266 -1.92 -2.99 -8.12
N MET A 267 -1.77 -1.86 -7.40
CA MET A 267 -2.51 -1.56 -6.17
C MET A 267 -4.02 -1.48 -6.43
N PHE A 268 -4.43 -0.81 -7.50
CA PHE A 268 -5.84 -0.73 -7.88
C PHE A 268 -6.39 -2.09 -8.32
N ALA A 269 -5.63 -2.87 -9.09
CA ALA A 269 -6.02 -4.23 -9.46
C ALA A 269 -6.27 -5.09 -8.22
N TYR A 270 -5.35 -5.06 -7.25
CA TYR A 270 -5.52 -5.72 -5.96
C TYR A 270 -6.78 -5.26 -5.23
N ALA A 271 -6.92 -3.94 -5.05
CA ALA A 271 -8.03 -3.37 -4.28
C ALA A 271 -9.40 -3.65 -4.91
N LEU A 272 -9.51 -3.55 -6.24
CA LEU A 272 -10.74 -3.83 -6.98
C LEU A 272 -11.15 -5.32 -6.86
N MET A 273 -10.22 -6.24 -7.10
CA MET A 273 -10.52 -7.68 -6.97
C MET A 273 -10.89 -8.04 -5.52
N LYS A 274 -10.15 -7.51 -4.54
CA LYS A 274 -10.43 -7.76 -3.12
C LYS A 274 -11.77 -7.18 -2.69
N ALA A 275 -12.13 -5.99 -3.14
CA ALA A 275 -13.44 -5.38 -2.89
C ALA A 275 -14.57 -6.27 -3.42
N ALA A 276 -14.44 -6.81 -4.63
CA ALA A 276 -15.41 -7.75 -5.19
C ALA A 276 -15.53 -9.02 -4.33
N ARG A 277 -14.42 -9.60 -3.90
CA ARG A 277 -14.39 -10.80 -3.04
C ARG A 277 -14.99 -10.55 -1.66
N LEU A 278 -14.79 -9.35 -1.10
CA LEU A 278 -15.39 -8.92 0.18
C LEU A 278 -16.87 -8.55 0.07
N GLY A 279 -17.45 -8.53 -1.14
CA GLY A 279 -18.85 -8.19 -1.35
C GLY A 279 -19.16 -6.69 -1.40
N LEU A 280 -18.12 -5.83 -1.56
CA LEU A 280 -18.31 -4.37 -1.68
C LEU A 280 -18.85 -3.94 -3.04
N GLY A 281 -18.90 -4.84 -4.02
CA GLY A 281 -19.45 -4.63 -5.34
C GLY A 281 -18.85 -5.60 -6.38
N HIS A 282 -19.67 -6.44 -6.96
CA HIS A 282 -19.24 -7.42 -7.96
C HIS A 282 -18.68 -6.78 -9.24
N GLN A 283 -19.11 -5.54 -9.54
CA GLN A 283 -18.64 -4.76 -10.70
C GLN A 283 -17.13 -4.47 -10.67
N PHE A 284 -16.48 -4.58 -9.52
CA PHE A 284 -15.04 -4.32 -9.37
C PHE A 284 -14.16 -5.45 -9.87
N ALA A 285 -14.68 -6.68 -9.98
CA ALA A 285 -13.87 -7.84 -10.38
C ALA A 285 -13.28 -7.68 -11.80
N ALA A 286 -14.12 -7.34 -12.78
CA ALA A 286 -13.69 -7.26 -14.18
C ALA A 286 -12.62 -6.18 -14.44
N PRO A 287 -12.75 -4.92 -13.95
CA PRO A 287 -11.68 -3.92 -14.05
C PRO A 287 -10.37 -4.36 -13.39
N GLY A 288 -10.43 -4.97 -12.20
CA GLY A 288 -9.24 -5.47 -11.50
C GLY A 288 -8.51 -6.57 -12.28
N LEU A 289 -9.27 -7.54 -12.81
CA LEU A 289 -8.72 -8.62 -13.64
C LEU A 289 -8.13 -8.09 -14.95
N LYS A 290 -8.80 -7.13 -15.62
CA LYS A 290 -8.29 -6.48 -16.83
C LYS A 290 -6.96 -5.79 -16.57
N ALA A 291 -6.88 -4.99 -15.50
CA ALA A 291 -5.66 -4.29 -15.15
C ALA A 291 -4.50 -5.25 -14.86
N LEU A 292 -4.75 -6.32 -14.09
CA LEU A 292 -3.73 -7.33 -13.83
C LEU A 292 -3.25 -8.00 -15.12
N ALA A 293 -4.17 -8.40 -16.02
CA ALA A 293 -3.82 -8.99 -17.32
C ALA A 293 -2.98 -8.03 -18.18
N SER A 294 -3.31 -6.74 -18.17
CA SER A 294 -2.53 -5.72 -18.90
C SER A 294 -1.13 -5.54 -18.30
N LEU A 295 -0.99 -5.49 -16.99
CA LEU A 295 0.32 -5.46 -16.33
C LEU A 295 1.17 -6.67 -16.76
N GLU A 296 0.58 -7.87 -16.74
CA GLU A 296 1.26 -9.11 -17.15
C GLU A 296 1.70 -9.14 -18.62
N THR A 297 0.98 -8.46 -19.51
CA THR A 297 1.20 -8.53 -20.96
C THR A 297 1.91 -7.32 -21.54
N THR A 298 1.79 -6.13 -20.93
CA THR A 298 2.30 -4.88 -21.48
C THR A 298 3.35 -4.20 -20.61
N GLN A 299 3.42 -4.52 -19.32
CA GLN A 299 4.36 -3.89 -18.39
C GLN A 299 5.47 -4.84 -17.91
N LEU A 300 5.32 -6.15 -18.10
CA LEU A 300 6.37 -7.14 -17.90
C LEU A 300 7.07 -7.43 -19.23
N TYR A 301 8.17 -6.75 -19.51
CA TYR A 301 8.96 -6.99 -20.73
C TYR A 301 10.47 -6.90 -20.47
N ALA A 302 11.23 -7.53 -21.38
CA ALA A 302 12.67 -7.57 -21.28
C ALA A 302 13.29 -6.21 -21.65
N GLY A 303 14.25 -5.76 -20.87
CA GLY A 303 15.15 -4.68 -21.24
C GLY A 303 16.19 -5.15 -22.27
N ASP A 304 17.14 -4.26 -22.60
CA ASP A 304 18.23 -4.54 -23.56
C ASP A 304 19.14 -5.70 -23.12
N ASP A 305 19.19 -6.00 -21.84
CA ASP A 305 19.91 -7.11 -21.23
C ASP A 305 19.16 -8.45 -21.28
N GLY A 306 17.97 -8.49 -21.87
CA GLY A 306 17.11 -9.65 -21.99
C GLY A 306 16.40 -10.06 -20.70
N ILE A 307 16.55 -9.29 -19.60
CA ILE A 307 15.91 -9.58 -18.31
C ILE A 307 14.52 -8.96 -18.28
N VAL A 308 13.52 -9.79 -17.99
CA VAL A 308 12.12 -9.32 -17.81
C VAL A 308 12.02 -8.54 -16.50
N ARG A 309 11.45 -7.33 -16.58
CA ARG A 309 11.20 -6.45 -15.45
C ARG A 309 9.82 -5.84 -15.52
N LEU A 310 9.27 -5.49 -14.36
CA LEU A 310 8.11 -4.62 -14.28
C LEU A 310 8.56 -3.18 -14.58
N GLN A 311 8.10 -2.66 -15.70
CA GLN A 311 8.47 -1.34 -16.21
C GLN A 311 7.51 -0.25 -15.71
N ASN A 312 7.81 1.02 -15.99
CA ASN A 312 6.97 2.19 -15.72
C ASN A 312 6.52 2.31 -14.26
N VAL A 313 7.42 1.99 -13.33
CA VAL A 313 7.20 2.23 -11.89
C VAL A 313 7.86 3.54 -11.51
N CYS A 314 7.09 4.50 -11.00
CA CYS A 314 7.62 5.71 -10.39
C CYS A 314 8.51 5.35 -9.19
N GLU A 315 9.78 5.78 -9.20
CA GLU A 315 10.71 5.41 -8.13
C GLU A 315 10.22 5.92 -6.78
N MET A 316 10.01 7.23 -6.66
CA MET A 316 9.58 7.84 -5.40
C MET A 316 8.93 9.19 -5.67
N ALA A 317 7.80 9.45 -5.02
CA ALA A 317 7.25 10.79 -4.94
C ALA A 317 6.88 11.13 -3.49
N GLY A 318 6.71 12.41 -3.22
CA GLY A 318 6.37 12.92 -1.89
C GLY A 318 6.10 14.42 -1.95
N LEU A 319 6.09 15.06 -0.79
CA LEU A 319 5.79 16.48 -0.66
C LEU A 319 6.82 17.18 0.21
N GLY A 320 7.04 18.48 -0.02
CA GLY A 320 7.98 19.30 0.72
C GLY A 320 9.45 19.11 0.35
N GLY A 321 10.34 19.70 1.12
CA GLY A 321 11.78 19.64 0.84
C GLY A 321 12.37 18.24 0.94
N PHE A 322 13.22 17.88 -0.01
CA PHE A 322 13.99 16.65 -0.01
C PHE A 322 15.36 16.92 -0.67
N GLY A 323 16.41 16.97 0.14
CA GLY A 323 17.71 17.44 -0.32
C GLY A 323 17.62 18.89 -0.81
N SER A 324 18.12 19.17 -2.01
CA SER A 324 18.02 20.47 -2.70
C SER A 324 16.72 20.67 -3.49
N ARG A 325 15.81 19.67 -3.51
CA ARG A 325 14.62 19.65 -4.36
C ARG A 325 13.38 20.00 -3.54
N LEU A 326 12.55 20.90 -4.06
CA LEU A 326 11.20 21.15 -3.57
C LEU A 326 10.21 20.26 -4.33
N ARG A 327 9.47 19.43 -3.61
CA ARG A 327 8.40 18.58 -4.11
C ARG A 327 7.08 19.29 -3.85
N ASP A 328 6.66 20.10 -4.83
CA ASP A 328 5.56 21.05 -4.68
C ASP A 328 4.16 20.43 -4.87
N GLY A 329 4.09 19.11 -5.16
CA GLY A 329 2.84 18.40 -5.38
C GLY A 329 2.10 18.79 -6.65
N SER A 330 2.73 19.51 -7.58
CA SER A 330 2.15 19.83 -8.89
C SER A 330 2.15 18.61 -9.82
N PRO A 331 1.28 18.61 -10.85
CA PRO A 331 1.36 17.58 -11.89
C PRO A 331 2.73 17.48 -12.55
N ALA A 332 3.35 18.61 -12.85
CA ALA A 332 4.70 18.68 -13.44
C ALA A 332 5.74 18.02 -12.54
N TYR A 333 5.65 18.24 -11.23
CA TYR A 333 6.53 17.58 -10.26
C TYR A 333 6.38 16.06 -10.32
N TYR A 334 5.15 15.52 -10.23
CA TYR A 334 4.94 14.07 -10.26
C TYR A 334 5.45 13.41 -11.55
N LEU A 335 5.34 14.10 -12.70
CA LEU A 335 5.86 13.60 -13.98
C LEU A 335 7.37 13.72 -14.11
N SER A 336 8.04 14.53 -13.28
CA SER A 336 9.50 14.67 -13.26
C SER A 336 10.19 13.62 -12.39
N GLU A 337 9.45 12.79 -11.67
CA GLU A 337 10.04 11.73 -10.86
C GLU A 337 10.57 10.60 -11.75
N PRO A 338 11.76 10.04 -11.44
CA PRO A 338 12.37 9.00 -12.25
C PRO A 338 11.56 7.71 -12.22
N LEU A 339 11.69 6.92 -13.28
CA LEU A 339 11.16 5.56 -13.35
C LEU A 339 12.24 4.56 -12.93
N ARG A 340 11.84 3.56 -12.16
CA ARG A 340 12.71 2.48 -11.72
C ARG A 340 12.07 1.14 -12.01
N PRO A 341 12.55 0.39 -13.01
CA PRO A 341 12.07 -0.97 -13.26
C PRO A 341 12.28 -1.85 -12.03
N ASP A 342 11.35 -2.78 -11.80
CA ASP A 342 11.38 -3.70 -10.65
C ASP A 342 11.41 -3.03 -9.27
N ASP A 343 10.98 -1.77 -9.17
CA ASP A 343 10.87 -1.15 -7.84
C ASP A 343 9.96 -1.99 -6.93
N HIS A 344 10.40 -2.23 -5.70
CA HIS A 344 9.74 -3.13 -4.73
C HIS A 344 8.27 -2.78 -4.47
N LYS A 345 7.93 -1.49 -4.51
CA LYS A 345 6.53 -1.02 -4.34
C LYS A 345 5.63 -1.52 -5.47
N GLY A 346 6.14 -1.52 -6.70
CA GLY A 346 5.42 -2.04 -7.86
C GLY A 346 5.38 -3.57 -7.87
N THR A 347 6.53 -4.22 -7.70
CA THR A 347 6.63 -5.68 -7.73
C THR A 347 5.85 -6.32 -6.58
N GLY A 348 5.93 -5.75 -5.37
CA GLY A 348 5.15 -6.22 -4.22
C GLY A 348 3.65 -6.09 -4.44
N ALA A 349 3.19 -4.94 -4.98
CA ALA A 349 1.78 -4.75 -5.33
C ALA A 349 1.30 -5.72 -6.43
N LEU A 350 2.15 -6.01 -7.43
CA LEU A 350 1.84 -7.00 -8.46
C LEU A 350 1.71 -8.42 -7.87
N MET A 351 2.59 -8.81 -6.93
CA MET A 351 2.48 -10.06 -6.18
C MET A 351 1.15 -10.13 -5.41
N MET A 352 0.77 -9.05 -4.73
CA MET A 352 -0.49 -8.96 -3.99
C MET A 352 -1.70 -9.07 -4.92
N ALA A 353 -1.69 -8.39 -6.07
CA ALA A 353 -2.77 -8.48 -7.06
C ALA A 353 -2.88 -9.90 -7.66
N TYR A 354 -1.75 -10.54 -7.92
CA TYR A 354 -1.75 -11.93 -8.40
C TYR A 354 -2.30 -12.90 -7.35
N ALA A 355 -1.89 -12.76 -6.09
CA ALA A 355 -2.41 -13.56 -4.98
C ALA A 355 -3.93 -13.36 -4.80
N GLU A 356 -4.42 -12.11 -4.94
CA GLU A 356 -5.85 -11.83 -4.83
C GLU A 356 -6.67 -12.45 -5.98
N ARG A 357 -6.12 -12.49 -7.20
CA ARG A 357 -6.75 -13.25 -8.32
C ARG A 357 -6.93 -14.72 -7.96
N LEU A 358 -5.92 -15.35 -7.37
CA LEU A 358 -6.01 -16.76 -6.93
C LEU A 358 -7.03 -16.94 -5.81
N ALA A 359 -7.08 -16.02 -4.84
CA ALA A 359 -8.04 -16.03 -3.75
C ALA A 359 -9.49 -15.89 -4.26
N SER A 360 -9.72 -15.02 -5.24
CA SER A 360 -11.03 -14.80 -5.86
C SER A 360 -11.50 -16.04 -6.60
N ALA A 361 -10.65 -16.65 -7.42
CA ALA A 361 -10.97 -17.89 -8.13
C ALA A 361 -11.30 -19.05 -7.16
N SER A 362 -10.54 -19.17 -6.06
CA SER A 362 -10.80 -20.17 -5.03
C SER A 362 -12.13 -19.93 -4.30
N ALA A 363 -12.50 -18.66 -4.07
CA ALA A 363 -13.78 -18.33 -3.45
C ALA A 363 -14.97 -18.62 -4.38
N GLU A 364 -14.84 -18.32 -5.67
CA GLU A 364 -15.86 -18.66 -6.69
C GLU A 364 -16.07 -20.17 -6.81
N ALA A 365 -14.98 -20.95 -6.85
CA ALA A 365 -15.05 -22.41 -6.90
C ALA A 365 -15.77 -22.99 -5.67
N ARG A 366 -15.53 -22.45 -4.46
CA ARG A 366 -16.25 -22.88 -3.24
C ARG A 366 -17.74 -22.54 -3.30
N ARG A 367 -18.12 -21.35 -3.80
CA ARG A 367 -19.53 -20.95 -3.94
C ARG A 367 -20.27 -21.81 -4.99
N ALA A 368 -19.59 -22.22 -6.07
CA ALA A 368 -20.19 -23.08 -7.08
C ALA A 368 -20.37 -24.53 -6.61
N ALA A 369 -19.65 -24.97 -5.57
CA ALA A 369 -19.71 -26.30 -4.98
C ALA A 369 -20.68 -26.42 -3.79
N SER A 370 -21.15 -25.30 -3.24
CA SER A 370 -22.15 -25.20 -2.16
C SER A 370 -23.56 -25.03 -2.72
#